data_c8a8ae2d5241c8fc7011ec0051785b46
#
_entry.id   c8a8ae2d5241c8fc7011ec0051785b46
#
_cell.length_a   1.000
_cell.length_b   1.000
_cell.length_c   1.000
_cell.angle_alpha   90.00
_cell.angle_beta   90.00
_cell.angle_gamma   90.00
#
_symmetry.space_group_name_H-M   'P 1'
#
loop_
_entity.id
_entity.type
_entity.pdbx_description
1 polymer ?
#
loop_
_entity_poly.entity_id
_entity_poly.type
_entity_poly.pdbx_seq_one_letter_code
_entity_poly.pdbx_strand_id
1 'polypeptide(L)'
;MSISDLRQSYDDAPSFDVGDLADSPFDQFRQWFKQAVDAGIMEPNAMTLATVDGAGRPDARVVLLKDADDRGFTFYTNYGSAKARQINAHPEVTLVFYWDVLFRQVRVRGAITKVDRNEAEAYWRTRPIKSQLGAIASSQSQTLKDRQQLEDAFQAAVDKYGLEGPVPLPNDWGGYRVIPSSIEFWQGQRSRLHDRLVYARDAEGWQVKRLAP
;
A
#
# COMPACT_ATOMS: atom_id res chain seq x y z
N MET A 1 5.36 -28.54 -16.59
CA MET A 1 5.97 -27.21 -16.56
C MET A 1 6.64 -27.03 -15.21
N SER A 2 7.93 -26.81 -15.16
CA SER A 2 8.64 -26.54 -13.90
C SER A 2 8.61 -25.04 -13.61
N ILE A 3 8.53 -24.66 -12.33
CA ILE A 3 8.63 -23.24 -11.91
C ILE A 3 9.97 -22.64 -12.35
N SER A 4 11.04 -23.47 -12.40
CA SER A 4 12.37 -23.07 -12.88
C SER A 4 12.42 -22.64 -14.35
N ASP A 5 11.43 -23.07 -15.15
CA ASP A 5 11.36 -22.77 -16.58
C ASP A 5 10.67 -21.43 -16.85
N LEU A 6 10.01 -20.84 -15.84
CA LEU A 6 9.34 -19.54 -15.92
C LEU A 6 10.39 -18.43 -15.89
N ARG A 7 10.91 -18.09 -17.06
CA ARG A 7 11.86 -17.00 -17.27
C ARG A 7 11.26 -15.99 -18.23
N GLN A 8 11.20 -14.73 -17.82
CA GLN A 8 10.82 -13.63 -18.68
C GLN A 8 12.05 -12.77 -18.98
N SER A 9 12.21 -12.39 -20.24
CA SER A 9 13.20 -11.40 -20.67
C SER A 9 12.58 -10.01 -20.55
N TYR A 10 13.39 -9.02 -20.20
CA TYR A 10 13.01 -7.61 -20.15
C TYR A 10 13.59 -6.83 -21.34
N ASP A 11 13.53 -7.45 -22.54
CA ASP A 11 14.26 -6.95 -23.73
C ASP A 11 13.77 -5.59 -24.21
N ASP A 12 12.50 -5.28 -24.01
CA ASP A 12 11.86 -4.04 -24.43
C ASP A 12 11.71 -3.01 -23.28
N ALA A 13 12.29 -3.29 -22.12
CA ALA A 13 12.22 -2.37 -21.00
C ALA A 13 13.05 -1.11 -21.29
N PRO A 14 12.50 0.10 -21.06
CA PRO A 14 13.27 1.33 -21.21
C PRO A 14 14.38 1.41 -20.17
N SER A 15 15.49 2.05 -20.53
CA SER A 15 16.52 2.40 -19.55
C SER A 15 15.99 3.43 -18.56
N PHE A 16 16.52 3.40 -17.35
CA PHE A 16 16.14 4.36 -16.30
C PHE A 16 17.40 4.86 -15.58
N ASP A 17 17.72 6.13 -15.76
CA ASP A 17 18.93 6.74 -15.19
C ASP A 17 18.58 7.94 -14.30
N VAL A 18 19.61 8.45 -13.62
CA VAL A 18 19.50 9.62 -12.74
C VAL A 18 18.92 10.85 -13.47
N GLY A 19 19.26 11.01 -14.76
CA GLY A 19 18.70 12.08 -15.60
C GLY A 19 17.21 11.98 -15.91
N ASP A 20 16.61 10.81 -15.66
CA ASP A 20 15.17 10.57 -15.88
C ASP A 20 14.34 10.80 -14.61
N LEU A 21 15.00 11.05 -13.48
CA LEU A 21 14.35 11.26 -12.20
C LEU A 21 13.70 12.65 -12.10
N ALA A 22 12.52 12.70 -11.50
CA ALA A 22 11.93 13.95 -11.06
C ALA A 22 12.69 14.53 -9.85
N ASP A 23 12.56 15.84 -9.61
CA ASP A 23 13.18 16.51 -8.46
C ASP A 23 12.68 15.96 -7.12
N SER A 24 11.42 15.51 -7.08
CA SER A 24 10.79 14.92 -5.89
C SER A 24 10.50 13.44 -6.09
N PRO A 25 10.76 12.57 -5.08
CA PRO A 25 10.37 11.17 -5.15
C PRO A 25 8.83 10.98 -5.23
N PHE A 26 8.05 11.94 -4.76
CA PHE A 26 6.60 11.90 -4.88
C PHE A 26 6.15 12.21 -6.30
N ASP A 27 6.82 13.15 -7.00
CA ASP A 27 6.56 13.42 -8.42
C ASP A 27 6.97 12.21 -9.28
N GLN A 28 8.11 11.61 -8.97
CA GLN A 28 8.55 10.38 -9.62
C GLN A 28 7.53 9.26 -9.44
N PHE A 29 7.02 9.09 -8.23
CA PHE A 29 5.96 8.11 -7.95
C PHE A 29 4.68 8.42 -8.74
N ARG A 30 4.21 9.68 -8.75
CA ARG A 30 3.02 10.11 -9.49
C ARG A 30 3.14 9.84 -10.98
N GLN A 31 4.31 10.10 -11.57
CA GLN A 31 4.58 9.81 -12.98
C GLN A 31 4.50 8.31 -13.28
N TRP A 32 5.18 7.48 -12.49
CA TRP A 32 5.16 6.04 -12.67
C TRP A 32 3.79 5.42 -12.40
N PHE A 33 3.09 5.91 -11.40
CA PHE A 33 1.72 5.49 -11.09
C PHE A 33 0.75 5.82 -12.22
N LYS A 34 0.85 7.02 -12.80
CA LYS A 34 0.07 7.38 -13.99
C LYS A 34 0.36 6.44 -15.15
N GLN A 35 1.62 6.13 -15.42
CA GLN A 35 1.99 5.18 -16.48
C GLN A 35 1.45 3.77 -16.20
N ALA A 36 1.38 3.34 -14.93
CA ALA A 36 0.77 2.07 -14.55
C ALA A 36 -0.75 2.05 -14.83
N VAL A 37 -1.44 3.17 -14.56
CA VAL A 37 -2.87 3.34 -14.92
C VAL A 37 -3.05 3.31 -16.44
N ASP A 38 -2.25 4.08 -17.17
CA ASP A 38 -2.32 4.18 -18.63
C ASP A 38 -2.00 2.84 -19.33
N ALA A 39 -1.15 2.01 -18.71
CA ALA A 39 -0.84 0.65 -19.18
C ALA A 39 -1.97 -0.38 -18.91
N GLY A 40 -3.07 0.04 -18.27
CA GLY A 40 -4.23 -0.81 -18.02
C GLY A 40 -4.03 -1.85 -16.90
N ILE A 41 -3.10 -1.63 -15.98
CA ILE A 41 -2.95 -2.49 -14.79
C ILE A 41 -4.24 -2.41 -13.97
N MET A 42 -4.83 -3.56 -13.64
CA MET A 42 -6.17 -3.65 -13.03
C MET A 42 -6.28 -2.91 -11.69
N GLU A 43 -5.30 -3.09 -10.82
CA GLU A 43 -5.22 -2.44 -9.50
C GLU A 43 -3.83 -1.83 -9.29
N PRO A 44 -3.48 -0.73 -9.99
CA PRO A 44 -2.15 -0.14 -9.89
C PRO A 44 -1.84 0.39 -8.50
N ASN A 45 -2.87 0.64 -7.69
CA ASN A 45 -2.80 1.06 -6.30
C ASN A 45 -2.71 -0.08 -5.29
N ALA A 46 -2.75 -1.35 -5.73
CA ALA A 46 -2.46 -2.48 -4.86
C ALA A 46 -0.98 -2.47 -4.47
N MET A 47 -0.71 -2.63 -3.18
CA MET A 47 0.64 -2.65 -2.65
C MET A 47 0.78 -3.68 -1.55
N THR A 48 1.91 -4.35 -1.48
CA THR A 48 2.27 -5.19 -0.35
C THR A 48 2.73 -4.31 0.82
N LEU A 49 2.04 -4.40 1.94
CA LEU A 49 2.47 -3.83 3.21
C LEU A 49 3.21 -4.89 4.01
N ALA A 50 4.50 -4.71 4.23
CA ALA A 50 5.33 -5.53 5.10
C ALA A 50 5.44 -4.87 6.48
N THR A 51 5.24 -5.68 7.52
CA THR A 51 5.25 -5.29 8.94
C THR A 51 6.01 -6.33 9.74
N VAL A 52 6.35 -6.00 10.99
CA VAL A 52 7.03 -6.90 11.93
C VAL A 52 6.17 -7.01 13.19
N ASP A 53 6.00 -8.21 13.72
CA ASP A 53 5.27 -8.40 14.98
C ASP A 53 6.14 -8.10 16.22
N GLY A 54 5.50 -8.08 17.40
CA GLY A 54 6.21 -7.79 18.65
C GLY A 54 7.33 -8.79 19.02
N ALA A 55 7.41 -9.94 18.34
CA ALA A 55 8.48 -10.93 18.47
C ALA A 55 9.56 -10.81 17.37
N GLY A 56 9.51 -9.77 16.53
CA GLY A 56 10.46 -9.56 15.44
C GLY A 56 10.19 -10.38 14.18
N ARG A 57 9.03 -11.03 14.06
CA ARG A 57 8.72 -11.88 12.90
C ARG A 57 8.09 -11.05 11.80
N PRO A 58 8.57 -11.14 10.55
CA PRO A 58 7.98 -10.43 9.42
C PRO A 58 6.63 -11.03 9.02
N ASP A 59 5.75 -10.16 8.52
CA ASP A 59 4.45 -10.51 7.94
C ASP A 59 4.12 -9.55 6.80
N ALA A 60 3.33 -10.00 5.79
CA ALA A 60 2.99 -9.20 4.63
C ALA A 60 1.56 -9.49 4.13
N ARG A 61 0.93 -8.48 3.55
CA ARG A 61 -0.40 -8.58 2.90
C ARG A 61 -0.56 -7.45 1.90
N VAL A 62 -1.49 -7.63 0.97
CA VAL A 62 -1.87 -6.57 0.04
C VAL A 62 -2.84 -5.62 0.73
N VAL A 63 -2.63 -4.32 0.54
CA VAL A 63 -3.54 -3.23 0.89
C VAL A 63 -3.62 -2.26 -0.29
N LEU A 64 -4.61 -1.38 -0.31
CA LEU A 64 -4.79 -0.42 -1.39
C LEU A 64 -4.33 0.98 -0.97
N LEU A 65 -3.42 1.56 -1.75
CA LEU A 65 -3.08 2.97 -1.64
C LEU A 65 -4.33 3.82 -1.91
N LYS A 66 -4.55 4.85 -1.09
CA LYS A 66 -5.69 5.76 -1.25
C LYS A 66 -5.27 7.21 -1.44
N ASP A 67 -4.06 7.55 -1.03
CA ASP A 67 -3.47 8.86 -1.27
C ASP A 67 -1.93 8.76 -1.26
N ALA A 68 -1.27 9.59 -2.08
CA ALA A 68 0.17 9.76 -2.13
C ALA A 68 0.49 11.23 -2.39
N ASP A 69 0.83 11.95 -1.34
CA ASP A 69 1.23 13.36 -1.37
C ASP A 69 2.59 13.55 -0.68
N ASP A 70 3.03 14.79 -0.56
CA ASP A 70 4.33 15.14 0.03
C ASP A 70 4.43 14.80 1.54
N ARG A 71 3.29 14.49 2.18
CA ARG A 71 3.22 14.00 3.57
C ARG A 71 3.48 12.49 3.64
N GLY A 72 3.25 11.72 2.57
CA GLY A 72 3.48 10.27 2.51
C GLY A 72 2.39 9.49 1.79
N PHE A 73 2.35 8.18 2.08
CA PHE A 73 1.48 7.19 1.42
C PHE A 73 0.41 6.71 2.38
N THR A 74 -0.86 6.89 2.02
CA THR A 74 -2.00 6.64 2.92
C THR A 74 -2.82 5.43 2.49
N PHE A 75 -3.16 4.57 3.45
CA PHE A 75 -4.14 3.49 3.30
C PHE A 75 -5.06 3.41 4.52
N TYR A 76 -6.20 2.73 4.38
CA TYR A 76 -7.20 2.62 5.46
C TYR A 76 -7.45 1.17 5.85
N THR A 77 -7.67 0.94 7.14
CA THR A 77 -7.87 -0.41 7.70
C THR A 77 -8.57 -0.38 9.05
N ASN A 78 -8.91 -1.57 9.58
CA ASN A 78 -9.37 -1.72 10.97
C ASN A 78 -8.15 -1.69 11.92
N TYR A 79 -8.20 -0.87 12.96
CA TYR A 79 -7.13 -0.71 13.95
C TYR A 79 -7.00 -1.91 14.91
N GLY A 80 -7.99 -2.82 14.96
CA GLY A 80 -7.92 -4.10 15.66
C GLY A 80 -7.29 -5.24 14.86
N SER A 81 -6.92 -5.00 13.58
CA SER A 81 -6.37 -6.04 12.71
C SER A 81 -4.94 -6.47 13.09
N ALA A 82 -4.50 -7.62 12.59
CA ALA A 82 -3.14 -8.12 12.80
C ALA A 82 -2.08 -7.08 12.40
N LYS A 83 -2.24 -6.47 11.20
CA LYS A 83 -1.30 -5.44 10.72
C LYS A 83 -1.25 -4.22 11.64
N ALA A 84 -2.39 -3.80 12.19
CA ALA A 84 -2.42 -2.65 13.09
C ALA A 84 -1.73 -2.95 14.43
N ARG A 85 -1.88 -4.17 14.97
CA ARG A 85 -1.13 -4.59 16.16
C ARG A 85 0.38 -4.62 15.91
N GLN A 86 0.80 -5.10 14.73
CA GLN A 86 2.21 -5.13 14.32
C GLN A 86 2.78 -3.71 14.17
N ILE A 87 2.03 -2.81 13.53
CA ILE A 87 2.40 -1.39 13.39
C ILE A 87 2.53 -0.71 14.77
N ASN A 88 1.64 -1.02 15.71
CA ASN A 88 1.74 -0.47 17.06
C ASN A 88 2.96 -0.98 17.81
N ALA A 89 3.41 -2.22 17.56
CA ALA A 89 4.62 -2.79 18.15
C ALA A 89 5.90 -2.24 17.48
N HIS A 90 5.89 -2.11 16.16
CA HIS A 90 7.01 -1.61 15.35
C HIS A 90 6.49 -0.63 14.29
N PRO A 91 6.55 0.69 14.56
CA PRO A 91 5.99 1.71 13.66
C PRO A 91 6.92 2.04 12.48
N GLU A 92 7.57 1.04 11.92
CA GLU A 92 8.38 1.07 10.70
C GLU A 92 7.87 0.01 9.73
N VAL A 93 7.63 0.38 8.48
CA VAL A 93 7.04 -0.50 7.47
C VAL A 93 7.70 -0.35 6.11
N THR A 94 7.40 -1.30 5.23
CA THR A 94 7.74 -1.20 3.82
C THR A 94 6.46 -1.41 2.98
N LEU A 95 6.25 -0.53 2.01
CA LEU A 95 5.28 -0.71 0.94
C LEU A 95 6.01 -1.15 -0.32
N VAL A 96 5.43 -2.10 -1.07
CA VAL A 96 5.97 -2.55 -2.36
C VAL A 96 4.86 -2.55 -3.38
N PHE A 97 5.05 -1.79 -4.46
CA PHE A 97 4.25 -1.84 -5.67
C PHE A 97 5.01 -2.68 -6.70
N TYR A 98 4.30 -3.52 -7.45
CA TYR A 98 4.86 -4.26 -8.56
C TYR A 98 3.94 -4.15 -9.77
N TRP A 99 4.45 -3.53 -10.82
CA TRP A 99 3.75 -3.30 -12.08
C TRP A 99 4.41 -4.16 -13.17
N ASP A 100 3.96 -5.39 -13.27
CA ASP A 100 4.54 -6.46 -14.08
C ASP A 100 4.61 -6.09 -15.58
N VAL A 101 3.55 -5.51 -16.13
CA VAL A 101 3.47 -5.06 -17.54
C VAL A 101 4.57 -4.05 -17.88
N LEU A 102 4.98 -3.23 -16.91
CA LEU A 102 6.02 -2.21 -17.08
C LEU A 102 7.38 -2.68 -16.60
N PHE A 103 7.48 -3.89 -16.05
CA PHE A 103 8.69 -4.39 -15.40
C PHE A 103 9.22 -3.44 -14.32
N ARG A 104 8.31 -2.87 -13.50
CA ARG A 104 8.65 -1.87 -12.49
C ARG A 104 8.26 -2.30 -11.10
N GLN A 105 9.09 -1.89 -10.15
CA GLN A 105 8.80 -1.99 -8.73
C GLN A 105 9.10 -0.67 -8.04
N VAL A 106 8.22 -0.26 -7.11
CA VAL A 106 8.51 0.85 -6.19
C VAL A 106 8.50 0.32 -4.78
N ARG A 107 9.53 0.63 -4.01
CA ARG A 107 9.64 0.29 -2.58
C ARG A 107 9.70 1.56 -1.74
N VAL A 108 8.77 1.71 -0.82
CA VAL A 108 8.70 2.82 0.12
C VAL A 108 8.98 2.30 1.53
N ARG A 109 10.01 2.82 2.20
CA ARG A 109 10.31 2.49 3.60
C ARG A 109 10.16 3.73 4.45
N GLY A 110 9.60 3.58 5.65
CA GLY A 110 9.52 4.69 6.57
C GLY A 110 8.66 4.43 7.79
N ALA A 111 8.66 5.42 8.66
CA ALA A 111 7.80 5.45 9.83
C ALA A 111 6.33 5.54 9.43
N ILE A 112 5.45 4.97 10.26
CA ILE A 112 4.03 4.97 9.99
C ILE A 112 3.25 5.54 11.18
N THR A 113 2.29 6.42 10.88
CA THR A 113 1.43 7.06 11.87
C THR A 113 -0.04 6.95 11.49
N LYS A 114 -0.95 7.07 12.44
CA LYS A 114 -2.37 7.21 12.14
C LYS A 114 -2.64 8.57 11.50
N VAL A 115 -3.55 8.60 10.53
CA VAL A 115 -4.06 9.87 10.00
C VAL A 115 -5.04 10.51 11.01
N ASP A 116 -5.27 11.81 10.84
CA ASP A 116 -6.27 12.54 11.62
C ASP A 116 -7.67 11.93 11.47
N ARG A 117 -8.48 12.03 12.53
CA ARG A 117 -9.84 11.48 12.54
C ARG A 117 -10.74 12.12 11.48
N ASN A 118 -10.59 13.42 11.23
CA ASN A 118 -11.38 14.14 10.23
C ASN A 118 -11.00 13.68 8.82
N GLU A 119 -9.71 13.42 8.55
CA GLU A 119 -9.23 12.86 7.28
C GLU A 119 -9.79 11.43 7.08
N ALA A 120 -9.77 10.62 8.13
CA ALA A 120 -10.36 9.28 8.08
C ALA A 120 -11.87 9.33 7.82
N GLU A 121 -12.59 10.27 8.43
CA GLU A 121 -14.02 10.45 8.23
C GLU A 121 -14.35 10.95 6.82
N ALA A 122 -13.57 11.89 6.29
CA ALA A 122 -13.73 12.37 4.93
C ALA A 122 -13.61 11.21 3.92
N TYR A 123 -12.58 10.37 4.06
CA TYR A 123 -12.44 9.18 3.22
C TYR A 123 -13.56 8.15 3.47
N TRP A 124 -13.97 7.90 4.74
CA TRP A 124 -15.04 6.97 5.06
C TRP A 124 -16.32 7.28 4.30
N ARG A 125 -16.70 8.55 4.23
CA ARG A 125 -17.91 9.02 3.53
C ARG A 125 -17.89 8.77 2.01
N THR A 126 -16.71 8.67 1.40
CA THR A 126 -16.59 8.35 -0.04
C THR A 126 -16.76 6.88 -0.36
N ARG A 127 -16.69 5.99 0.66
CA ARG A 127 -16.80 4.56 0.45
C ARG A 127 -18.25 4.15 0.14
N PRO A 128 -18.45 3.18 -0.77
CA PRO A 128 -19.78 2.58 -0.97
C PRO A 128 -20.36 2.08 0.36
N ILE A 129 -21.66 2.29 0.58
CA ILE A 129 -22.36 1.91 1.83
C ILE A 129 -22.10 0.44 2.20
N LYS A 130 -22.21 -0.48 1.24
CA LYS A 130 -21.91 -1.91 1.49
C LYS A 130 -20.48 -2.15 1.99
N SER A 131 -19.50 -1.34 1.53
CA SER A 131 -18.12 -1.43 1.99
C SER A 131 -17.94 -0.85 3.41
N GLN A 132 -18.74 0.16 3.78
CA GLN A 132 -18.79 0.69 5.14
C GLN A 132 -19.39 -0.35 6.09
N LEU A 133 -20.54 -0.94 5.74
CA LEU A 133 -21.20 -2.00 6.51
C LEU A 133 -20.32 -3.24 6.67
N GLY A 134 -19.63 -3.67 5.61
CA GLY A 134 -18.67 -4.77 5.67
C GLY A 134 -17.50 -4.50 6.61
N ALA A 135 -17.04 -3.25 6.71
CA ALA A 135 -15.99 -2.87 7.64
C ALA A 135 -16.48 -2.89 9.10
N ILE A 136 -17.75 -2.58 9.36
CA ILE A 136 -18.37 -2.70 10.69
C ILE A 136 -18.59 -4.16 11.07
N ALA A 137 -19.06 -4.98 10.13
CA ALA A 137 -19.35 -6.40 10.37
C ALA A 137 -18.10 -7.23 10.64
N SER A 138 -16.95 -6.81 10.09
CA SER A 138 -15.71 -7.58 10.13
C SER A 138 -14.84 -7.21 11.33
N SER A 139 -14.74 -8.09 12.31
CA SER A 139 -13.66 -8.07 13.31
C SER A 139 -12.34 -8.51 12.66
N GLN A 140 -11.74 -7.65 11.86
CA GLN A 140 -10.64 -7.99 10.94
C GLN A 140 -9.50 -8.74 11.62
N SER A 141 -9.08 -9.87 11.04
CA SER A 141 -8.03 -10.78 11.51
C SER A 141 -8.37 -11.59 12.77
N GLN A 142 -9.59 -11.57 13.23
CA GLN A 142 -10.05 -12.49 14.27
C GLN A 142 -10.51 -13.81 13.66
N THR A 143 -10.39 -14.90 14.47
CA THR A 143 -10.90 -16.21 14.05
C THR A 143 -12.42 -16.19 14.03
N LEU A 144 -12.99 -16.66 12.95
CA LEU A 144 -14.43 -16.91 12.81
C LEU A 144 -14.70 -18.40 12.94
N LYS A 145 -15.89 -18.75 13.44
CA LYS A 145 -16.34 -20.13 13.48
C LYS A 145 -16.58 -20.67 12.06
N ASP A 146 -17.22 -19.87 11.24
CA ASP A 146 -17.58 -20.17 9.86
C ASP A 146 -17.89 -18.89 9.09
N ARG A 147 -18.20 -19.02 7.79
CA ARG A 147 -18.58 -17.89 6.94
C ARG A 147 -19.93 -17.30 7.34
N GLN A 148 -20.86 -18.12 7.83
CA GLN A 148 -22.19 -17.68 8.23
C GLN A 148 -22.12 -16.61 9.32
N GLN A 149 -21.21 -16.77 10.28
CA GLN A 149 -20.98 -15.74 11.32
C GLN A 149 -20.69 -14.35 10.74
N LEU A 150 -19.92 -14.28 9.64
CA LEU A 150 -19.63 -13.00 8.98
C LEU A 150 -20.85 -12.45 8.23
N GLU A 151 -21.61 -13.33 7.59
CA GLU A 151 -22.83 -12.97 6.85
C GLU A 151 -23.92 -12.46 7.81
N ASP A 152 -24.09 -13.10 8.95
CA ASP A 152 -25.01 -12.67 10.02
C ASP A 152 -24.61 -11.31 10.59
N ALA A 153 -23.31 -11.08 10.83
CA ALA A 153 -22.80 -9.80 11.29
C ALA A 153 -23.00 -8.69 10.23
N PHE A 154 -22.85 -9.01 8.95
CA PHE A 154 -23.14 -8.07 7.88
C PHE A 154 -24.63 -7.73 7.82
N GLN A 155 -25.52 -8.73 7.90
CA GLN A 155 -26.96 -8.52 7.93
C GLN A 155 -27.39 -7.67 9.14
N ALA A 156 -26.84 -7.94 10.32
CA ALA A 156 -27.11 -7.12 11.51
C ALA A 156 -26.67 -5.67 11.32
N ALA A 157 -25.57 -5.43 10.61
CA ALA A 157 -25.14 -4.06 10.28
C ALA A 157 -26.10 -3.39 9.28
N VAL A 158 -26.60 -4.14 8.28
CA VAL A 158 -27.64 -3.66 7.34
C VAL A 158 -28.93 -3.32 8.09
N ASP A 159 -29.40 -4.18 8.97
CA ASP A 159 -30.64 -3.96 9.77
C ASP A 159 -30.52 -2.72 10.65
N LYS A 160 -29.34 -2.47 11.17
CA LYS A 160 -29.09 -1.34 12.06
C LYS A 160 -28.95 0.00 11.35
N TYR A 161 -28.26 0.04 10.21
CA TYR A 161 -27.88 1.29 9.53
C TYR A 161 -28.58 1.52 8.20
N GLY A 162 -29.23 0.50 7.62
CA GLY A 162 -29.81 0.55 6.30
C GLY A 162 -28.78 0.53 5.17
N LEU A 163 -29.27 0.58 3.94
CA LEU A 163 -28.47 0.60 2.71
C LEU A 163 -28.36 2.01 2.08
N GLU A 164 -29.07 3.01 2.62
CA GLU A 164 -29.16 4.36 2.05
C GLU A 164 -28.71 5.46 3.04
N GLY A 165 -28.63 5.15 4.33
CA GLY A 165 -28.32 6.12 5.36
C GLY A 165 -26.82 6.35 5.57
N PRO A 166 -26.46 7.42 6.30
CA PRO A 166 -25.08 7.61 6.69
C PRO A 166 -24.66 6.54 7.71
N VAL A 167 -23.60 5.81 7.39
CA VAL A 167 -22.98 4.84 8.30
C VAL A 167 -21.89 5.56 9.09
N PRO A 168 -21.95 5.60 10.44
CA PRO A 168 -20.95 6.31 11.24
C PRO A 168 -19.58 5.63 11.13
N LEU A 169 -18.52 6.44 11.15
CA LEU A 169 -17.15 5.93 11.18
C LEU A 169 -16.89 5.20 12.51
N PRO A 170 -16.54 3.89 12.51
CA PRO A 170 -16.21 3.16 13.72
C PRO A 170 -14.95 3.71 14.41
N ASN A 171 -14.87 3.59 15.73
CA ASN A 171 -13.70 4.05 16.49
C ASN A 171 -12.43 3.24 16.17
N ASP A 172 -12.60 1.99 15.80
CA ASP A 172 -11.54 1.05 15.48
C ASP A 172 -11.20 1.01 13.99
N TRP A 173 -11.68 1.97 13.19
CA TRP A 173 -11.37 2.07 11.77
C TRP A 173 -10.79 3.44 11.42
N GLY A 174 -9.79 3.46 10.52
CA GLY A 174 -9.15 4.69 10.07
C GLY A 174 -7.97 4.45 9.16
N GLY A 175 -7.20 5.50 8.92
CA GLY A 175 -6.05 5.48 8.03
C GLY A 175 -4.72 5.43 8.75
N TYR A 176 -3.73 4.93 8.02
CA TYR A 176 -2.31 5.04 8.32
C TYR A 176 -1.61 5.77 7.19
N ARG A 177 -0.64 6.60 7.53
CA ARG A 177 0.28 7.26 6.58
C ARG A 177 1.70 6.80 6.84
N VAL A 178 2.35 6.30 5.78
CA VAL A 178 3.79 6.01 5.78
C VAL A 178 4.54 7.27 5.37
N ILE A 179 5.38 7.77 6.27
CA ILE A 179 6.25 8.92 6.06
C ILE A 179 7.59 8.37 5.58
N PRO A 180 7.95 8.50 4.29
CA PRO A 180 9.10 7.78 3.76
C PRO A 180 10.43 8.35 4.24
N SER A 181 11.32 7.45 4.64
CA SER A 181 12.76 7.70 4.80
C SER A 181 13.54 7.30 3.54
N SER A 182 13.00 6.41 2.72
CA SER A 182 13.55 6.10 1.40
C SER A 182 12.47 5.59 0.44
N ILE A 183 12.64 5.93 -0.86
CA ILE A 183 11.81 5.42 -1.96
C ILE A 183 12.75 4.91 -3.05
N GLU A 184 12.68 3.61 -3.34
CA GLU A 184 13.44 2.95 -4.40
C GLU A 184 12.54 2.74 -5.63
N PHE A 185 13.05 3.16 -6.78
CA PHE A 185 12.49 2.91 -8.11
C PHE A 185 13.37 1.87 -8.80
N TRP A 186 12.78 0.72 -9.11
CA TRP A 186 13.43 -0.40 -9.77
C TRP A 186 12.82 -0.61 -11.14
N GLN A 187 13.66 -0.63 -12.19
CA GLN A 187 13.29 -0.93 -13.57
C GLN A 187 13.96 -2.23 -14.02
N GLY A 188 13.17 -3.19 -14.50
CA GLY A 188 13.68 -4.42 -15.08
C GLY A 188 14.54 -4.15 -16.30
N GLN A 189 15.68 -4.84 -16.41
CA GLN A 189 16.63 -4.72 -17.53
C GLN A 189 17.13 -6.08 -17.98
N ARG A 190 17.63 -6.16 -19.21
CA ARG A 190 18.27 -7.35 -19.80
C ARG A 190 19.37 -7.88 -18.88
N SER A 191 19.64 -9.18 -18.96
CA SER A 191 20.74 -9.85 -18.26
C SER A 191 20.72 -9.64 -16.74
N ARG A 192 19.58 -9.29 -16.18
CA ARG A 192 19.41 -8.98 -14.74
C ARG A 192 20.17 -7.73 -14.27
N LEU A 193 20.65 -6.88 -15.18
CA LEU A 193 21.35 -5.62 -14.86
C LEU A 193 20.34 -4.48 -14.64
N HIS A 194 19.46 -4.70 -13.66
CA HIS A 194 18.33 -3.80 -13.37
C HIS A 194 18.77 -2.43 -12.89
N ASP A 195 18.04 -1.39 -13.33
CA ASP A 195 18.25 -0.04 -12.82
C ASP A 195 17.56 0.11 -11.46
N ARG A 196 18.32 0.57 -10.48
CA ARG A 196 17.85 0.78 -9.12
C ARG A 196 18.26 2.16 -8.62
N LEU A 197 17.32 3.08 -8.56
CA LEU A 197 17.54 4.44 -8.09
C LEU A 197 16.76 4.66 -6.80
N VAL A 198 17.44 5.19 -5.78
CA VAL A 198 16.88 5.38 -4.45
C VAL A 198 16.98 6.85 -4.08
N TYR A 199 15.84 7.45 -3.75
CA TYR A 199 15.81 8.65 -2.96
C TYR A 199 15.90 8.25 -1.49
N ALA A 200 16.97 8.68 -0.82
CA ALA A 200 17.16 8.52 0.61
C ALA A 200 17.05 9.87 1.29
N ARG A 201 16.26 9.97 2.35
CA ARG A 201 16.07 11.22 3.09
C ARG A 201 17.18 11.39 4.13
N ASP A 202 17.76 12.57 4.19
CA ASP A 202 18.68 12.99 5.24
C ASP A 202 18.30 14.38 5.81
N ALA A 203 19.21 15.01 6.54
CA ALA A 203 18.97 16.32 7.15
C ALA A 203 18.85 17.47 6.11
N GLU A 204 19.44 17.29 4.93
CA GLU A 204 19.45 18.28 3.83
C GLU A 204 18.32 18.06 2.81
N GLY A 205 17.59 16.93 2.91
CA GLY A 205 16.48 16.60 2.03
C GLY A 205 16.61 15.22 1.38
N TRP A 206 16.32 15.13 0.08
CA TRP A 206 16.38 13.87 -0.67
C TRP A 206 17.69 13.76 -1.44
N GLN A 207 18.45 12.70 -1.16
CA GLN A 207 19.67 12.34 -1.89
C GLN A 207 19.40 11.14 -2.79
N VAL A 208 19.86 11.23 -4.03
CA VAL A 208 19.72 10.13 -5.00
C VAL A 208 20.94 9.23 -4.95
N LYS A 209 20.70 7.90 -4.96
CA LYS A 209 21.75 6.88 -5.01
C LYS A 209 21.36 5.80 -6.05
N ARG A 210 22.34 5.33 -6.82
CA ARG A 210 22.20 4.12 -7.64
C ARG A 210 22.67 2.91 -6.84
N LEU A 211 21.88 1.85 -6.84
CA LEU A 211 22.25 0.57 -6.25
C LEU A 211 22.62 -0.44 -7.35
N ALA A 212 23.53 -1.36 -7.03
CA ALA A 212 23.73 -2.55 -7.86
C ALA A 212 22.46 -3.42 -7.85
N PRO A 213 22.16 -4.11 -8.97
CA PRO A 213 21.01 -5.01 -9.08
C PRO A 213 21.09 -6.21 -8.14
#